data_96d6c4f43d30b09c298a2ccfa26e9e03
#
_entry.id   96d6c4f43d30b09c298a2ccfa26e9e03
#
_cell.length_a   1.000
_cell.length_b   1.000
_cell.length_c   1.000
_cell.angle_alpha   90.00
_cell.angle_beta   90.00
_cell.angle_gamma   90.00
#
_symmetry.space_group_name_H-M   'P 1'
#
loop_
_entity.id
_entity.type
_entity.pdbx_description
1 polymer ?
#
loop_
_entity_poly.entity_id
_entity_poly.type
_entity_poly.pdbx_seq_one_letter_code
_entity_poly.pdbx_strand_id
1 'polypeptide(L)'
;MAKIGRNDPCHCNSGKKYKKCCMASDEAAVRAARPAQVAAQPDAVAALLPSLVSYVQEHDELDELTEASNAVVDMVHAGNLDAAEQAAHDLLARFPDVHDGYDRLGMVCEARGDHRQAAGYYRRAIEIIRDHPENYDPGFEDV
;
A
#
# COMPACT_ATOMS: atom_id res chain seq x y z
N MET A 1 3.73 -28.71 32.43
CA MET A 1 4.89 -29.55 32.78
C MET A 1 6.08 -28.63 33.01
N ALA A 2 6.79 -28.77 34.15
CA ALA A 2 7.95 -27.93 34.43
C ALA A 2 9.09 -28.25 33.47
N LYS A 3 9.74 -27.22 32.91
CA LYS A 3 10.91 -27.39 32.05
C LYS A 3 12.12 -27.81 32.90
N ILE A 4 12.71 -28.96 32.60
CA ILE A 4 13.93 -29.44 33.25
C ILE A 4 15.12 -28.66 32.70
N GLY A 5 15.90 -28.08 33.60
CA GLY A 5 17.12 -27.34 33.23
C GLY A 5 18.25 -28.26 32.82
N ARG A 6 19.16 -27.78 31.96
CA ARG A 6 20.30 -28.60 31.44
C ARG A 6 21.19 -29.26 32.54
N ASN A 7 21.28 -28.64 33.70
CA ASN A 7 22.10 -29.11 34.82
C ASN A 7 21.32 -29.87 35.90
N ASP A 8 19.98 -29.93 35.75
CA ASP A 8 19.14 -30.64 36.71
C ASP A 8 19.32 -32.16 36.61
N PRO A 9 18.91 -32.91 37.64
CA PRO A 9 18.88 -34.39 37.60
C PRO A 9 17.98 -34.84 36.44
N CYS A 10 18.42 -35.86 35.73
CA CYS A 10 17.66 -36.39 34.57
C CYS A 10 16.38 -37.05 35.03
N HIS A 11 15.26 -36.85 34.32
CA HIS A 11 13.96 -37.41 34.58
C HIS A 11 13.90 -38.93 34.50
N CYS A 12 14.93 -39.59 33.88
CA CYS A 12 15.04 -41.06 33.83
C CYS A 12 15.65 -41.67 35.09
N ASN A 13 15.87 -40.91 36.16
CA ASN A 13 16.47 -41.32 37.42
C ASN A 13 17.83 -42.00 37.33
N SER A 14 18.61 -41.77 36.24
CA SER A 14 19.94 -42.33 36.06
C SER A 14 21.02 -41.70 36.95
N GLY A 15 20.69 -40.69 37.77
CA GLY A 15 21.65 -39.95 38.59
C GLY A 15 22.55 -38.99 37.80
N LYS A 16 22.41 -38.94 36.49
CA LYS A 16 23.21 -38.08 35.64
C LYS A 16 22.46 -36.73 35.40
N LYS A 17 23.22 -35.66 35.09
CA LYS A 17 22.64 -34.38 34.68
C LYS A 17 21.92 -34.56 33.35
N TYR A 18 20.77 -33.86 33.19
CA TYR A 18 19.92 -33.96 32.00
C TYR A 18 20.70 -33.78 30.69
N LYS A 19 21.60 -32.79 30.60
CA LYS A 19 22.44 -32.53 29.43
C LYS A 19 23.38 -33.69 29.01
N LYS A 20 23.68 -34.60 29.96
CA LYS A 20 24.59 -35.76 29.73
C LYS A 20 23.82 -37.10 29.65
N CYS A 21 22.47 -37.02 29.58
CA CYS A 21 21.61 -38.18 29.53
C CYS A 21 20.52 -38.04 28.46
N CYS A 22 19.30 -37.68 28.84
CA CYS A 22 18.13 -37.71 27.92
C CYS A 22 17.97 -36.48 27.04
N MET A 23 18.75 -35.38 27.26
CA MET A 23 18.55 -34.15 26.52
C MET A 23 18.66 -34.34 25.00
N ALA A 24 19.62 -35.07 24.50
CA ALA A 24 19.79 -35.32 23.07
C ALA A 24 18.64 -36.16 22.48
N SER A 25 18.13 -37.11 23.25
CA SER A 25 16.98 -37.96 22.88
C SER A 25 15.69 -37.18 22.86
N ASP A 26 15.49 -36.31 23.84
CA ASP A 26 14.30 -35.48 23.94
C ASP A 26 14.27 -34.39 22.86
N GLU A 27 15.44 -33.78 22.58
CA GLU A 27 15.56 -32.83 21.46
C GLU A 27 15.31 -33.48 20.10
N ALA A 28 15.79 -34.76 19.92
CA ALA A 28 15.52 -35.51 18.71
C ALA A 28 14.04 -35.88 18.58
N ALA A 29 13.37 -36.23 19.69
CA ALA A 29 11.93 -36.51 19.71
C ALA A 29 11.09 -35.25 19.40
N VAL A 30 11.47 -34.08 19.95
CA VAL A 30 10.82 -32.80 19.62
C VAL A 30 11.05 -32.43 18.16
N ARG A 31 12.24 -32.67 17.62
CA ARG A 31 12.53 -32.44 16.19
C ARG A 31 11.74 -33.38 15.28
N ALA A 32 11.57 -34.63 15.66
CA ALA A 32 10.78 -35.62 14.93
C ALA A 32 9.26 -35.37 15.05
N ALA A 33 8.81 -34.83 16.20
CA ALA A 33 7.41 -34.48 16.45
C ALA A 33 7.05 -33.09 15.89
N ARG A 34 8.03 -32.31 15.39
CA ARG A 34 7.75 -31.09 14.67
C ARG A 34 7.06 -31.49 13.36
N PRO A 35 5.75 -31.20 13.17
CA PRO A 35 5.14 -31.52 11.90
C PRO A 35 5.95 -30.83 10.82
N ALA A 36 6.09 -31.47 9.68
CA ALA A 36 6.63 -30.90 8.45
C ALA A 36 5.62 -29.83 7.95
N GLN A 37 5.42 -28.82 8.78
CA GLN A 37 4.66 -27.60 8.44
C GLN A 37 5.69 -26.62 7.96
N VAL A 38 5.74 -26.56 6.74
CA VAL A 38 5.98 -25.60 5.69
C VAL A 38 6.70 -26.33 4.54
N ALA A 39 6.08 -27.39 4.04
CA ALA A 39 6.05 -27.47 2.60
C ALA A 39 5.04 -26.39 2.19
N ALA A 40 5.52 -25.18 1.88
CA ALA A 40 4.73 -24.20 1.18
C ALA A 40 4.12 -24.95 -0.02
N GLN A 41 2.81 -25.11 -0.01
CA GLN A 41 2.11 -25.72 -1.12
C GLN A 41 2.33 -24.74 -2.28
N PRO A 42 3.09 -25.09 -3.32
CA PRO A 42 3.40 -24.18 -4.42
C PRO A 42 2.09 -23.65 -5.07
N ASP A 43 1.01 -24.44 -4.98
CA ASP A 43 -0.29 -24.07 -5.49
C ASP A 43 -0.98 -22.94 -4.69
N ALA A 44 -0.75 -22.86 -3.38
CA ALA A 44 -1.33 -21.80 -2.55
C ALA A 44 -0.64 -20.44 -2.80
N VAL A 45 0.65 -20.44 -3.07
CA VAL A 45 1.41 -19.22 -3.44
C VAL A 45 1.05 -18.79 -4.85
N ALA A 46 0.93 -19.75 -5.79
CA ALA A 46 0.53 -19.47 -7.17
C ALA A 46 -0.88 -18.87 -7.26
N ALA A 47 -1.80 -19.28 -6.37
CA ALA A 47 -3.16 -18.73 -6.31
C ALA A 47 -3.23 -17.30 -5.78
N LEU A 48 -2.24 -16.86 -4.98
CA LEU A 48 -2.19 -15.51 -4.41
C LEU A 48 -1.43 -14.51 -5.32
N LEU A 49 -0.59 -14.98 -6.23
CA LEU A 49 0.20 -14.14 -7.12
C LEU A 49 -0.63 -13.13 -7.92
N PRO A 50 -1.78 -13.50 -8.55
CA PRO A 50 -2.59 -12.54 -9.29
C PRO A 50 -3.12 -11.39 -8.43
N SER A 51 -3.58 -11.71 -7.20
CA SER A 51 -4.07 -10.69 -6.24
C SER A 51 -2.97 -9.78 -5.73
N LEU A 52 -1.76 -10.31 -5.52
CA LEU A 52 -0.61 -9.50 -5.10
C LEU A 52 -0.11 -8.59 -6.23
N VAL A 53 -0.12 -9.07 -7.47
CA VAL A 53 0.26 -8.25 -8.63
C VAL A 53 -0.74 -7.12 -8.83
N SER A 54 -2.05 -7.40 -8.75
CA SER A 54 -3.08 -6.37 -8.85
C SER A 54 -2.94 -5.33 -7.75
N TYR A 55 -2.72 -5.77 -6.51
CA TYR A 55 -2.53 -4.88 -5.36
C TYR A 55 -1.31 -3.95 -5.53
N VAL A 56 -0.19 -4.48 -6.01
CA VAL A 56 1.04 -3.67 -6.24
C VAL A 56 0.79 -2.67 -7.37
N GLN A 57 0.15 -3.07 -8.47
CA GLN A 57 -0.15 -2.17 -9.59
C GLN A 57 -1.08 -1.01 -9.19
N GLU A 58 -2.13 -1.29 -8.41
CA GLU A 58 -3.05 -0.25 -7.92
C GLU A 58 -2.32 0.76 -7.01
N HIS A 59 -1.39 0.31 -6.17
CA HIS A 59 -0.59 1.21 -5.33
C HIS A 59 0.40 2.05 -6.12
N ASP A 60 1.08 1.45 -7.10
CA ASP A 60 2.02 2.17 -7.97
C ASP A 60 1.31 3.28 -8.77
N GLU A 61 0.10 3.02 -9.28
CA GLU A 61 -0.71 4.02 -10.01
C GLU A 61 -1.16 5.17 -9.11
N LEU A 62 -1.55 4.89 -7.86
CA LEU A 62 -1.94 5.91 -6.88
C LEU A 62 -0.75 6.78 -6.46
N ASP A 63 0.42 6.20 -6.27
CA ASP A 63 1.64 6.94 -5.94
C ASP A 63 2.02 7.84 -7.12
N GLU A 64 1.96 7.35 -8.36
CA GLU A 64 2.25 8.10 -9.57
C GLU A 64 1.27 9.26 -9.79
N LEU A 65 -0.03 9.05 -9.55
CA LEU A 65 -1.06 10.09 -9.59
C LEU A 65 -0.74 11.19 -8.56
N THR A 66 -0.44 10.79 -7.32
CA THR A 66 -0.15 11.71 -6.22
C THR A 66 1.09 12.56 -6.51
N GLU A 67 2.18 11.95 -6.98
CA GLU A 67 3.40 12.65 -7.33
C GLU A 67 3.18 13.64 -8.48
N ALA A 68 2.49 13.22 -9.54
CA ALA A 68 2.19 14.08 -10.69
C ALA A 68 1.27 15.25 -10.31
N SER A 69 0.26 14.99 -9.47
CA SER A 69 -0.67 16.00 -8.98
C SER A 69 0.04 17.05 -8.10
N ASN A 70 0.91 16.61 -7.18
CA ASN A 70 1.70 17.49 -6.33
C ASN A 70 2.70 18.32 -7.13
N ALA A 71 3.32 17.76 -8.17
CA ALA A 71 4.24 18.50 -9.04
C ALA A 71 3.56 19.70 -9.70
N VAL A 72 2.29 19.59 -10.10
CA VAL A 72 1.52 20.74 -10.63
C VAL A 72 1.35 21.80 -9.56
N VAL A 73 1.01 21.43 -8.34
CA VAL A 73 0.86 22.38 -7.21
C VAL A 73 2.15 23.15 -6.97
N ASP A 74 3.29 22.45 -6.95
CA ASP A 74 4.59 23.07 -6.75
C ASP A 74 4.93 24.06 -7.89
N MET A 75 4.60 23.72 -9.14
CA MET A 75 4.78 24.62 -10.29
C MET A 75 3.90 25.87 -10.17
N VAL A 76 2.65 25.74 -9.72
CA VAL A 76 1.74 26.88 -9.47
C VAL A 76 2.31 27.78 -8.39
N HIS A 77 2.77 27.23 -7.27
CA HIS A 77 3.38 27.99 -6.18
C HIS A 77 4.68 28.69 -6.61
N ALA A 78 5.44 28.07 -7.51
CA ALA A 78 6.65 28.66 -8.08
C ALA A 78 6.36 29.76 -9.15
N GLY A 79 5.08 29.95 -9.53
CA GLY A 79 4.66 30.88 -10.57
C GLY A 79 4.92 30.40 -12.01
N ASN A 80 5.28 29.13 -12.19
CA ASN A 80 5.54 28.51 -13.50
C ASN A 80 4.24 28.04 -14.15
N LEU A 81 3.30 28.95 -14.39
CA LEU A 81 1.92 28.63 -14.74
C LEU A 81 1.76 27.91 -16.10
N ASP A 82 2.64 28.19 -17.07
CA ASP A 82 2.58 27.52 -18.38
C ASP A 82 3.05 26.06 -18.27
N ALA A 83 4.07 25.79 -17.46
CA ALA A 83 4.52 24.42 -17.18
C ALA A 83 3.47 23.66 -16.33
N ALA A 84 2.87 24.34 -15.36
CA ALA A 84 1.80 23.77 -14.53
C ALA A 84 0.58 23.36 -15.38
N GLU A 85 0.18 24.21 -16.35
CA GLU A 85 -0.93 23.91 -17.26
C GLU A 85 -0.64 22.67 -18.10
N GLN A 86 0.56 22.60 -18.68
CA GLN A 86 0.95 21.42 -19.47
C GLN A 86 0.97 20.16 -18.62
N ALA A 87 1.56 20.21 -17.42
CA ALA A 87 1.59 19.08 -16.50
C ALA A 87 0.18 18.64 -16.05
N ALA A 88 -0.75 19.58 -15.85
CA ALA A 88 -2.13 19.28 -15.52
C ALA A 88 -2.88 18.62 -16.71
N HIS A 89 -2.60 19.01 -17.93
CA HIS A 89 -3.12 18.34 -19.13
C HIS A 89 -2.55 16.93 -19.29
N ASP A 90 -1.26 16.74 -19.03
CA ASP A 90 -0.62 15.42 -19.07
C ASP A 90 -1.20 14.51 -17.97
N LEU A 91 -1.46 15.05 -16.78
CA LEU A 91 -2.15 14.36 -15.68
C LEU A 91 -3.54 13.89 -16.11
N LEU A 92 -4.33 14.77 -16.72
CA LEU A 92 -5.68 14.45 -17.22
C LEU A 92 -5.65 13.39 -18.33
N ALA A 93 -4.63 13.40 -19.19
CA ALA A 93 -4.47 12.41 -20.26
C ALA A 93 -4.10 11.03 -19.74
N ARG A 94 -3.32 10.98 -18.64
CA ARG A 94 -2.91 9.71 -18.01
C ARG A 94 -3.97 9.13 -17.09
N PHE A 95 -4.72 9.99 -16.40
CA PHE A 95 -5.73 9.64 -15.41
C PHE A 95 -7.07 10.34 -15.71
N PRO A 96 -7.78 9.93 -16.79
CA PRO A 96 -8.98 10.65 -17.25
C PRO A 96 -10.20 10.51 -16.32
N ASP A 97 -10.23 9.45 -15.50
CA ASP A 97 -11.36 9.10 -14.65
C ASP A 97 -11.23 9.64 -13.21
N VAL A 98 -10.19 10.44 -12.94
CA VAL A 98 -9.98 11.08 -11.64
C VAL A 98 -10.12 12.60 -11.74
N HIS A 99 -10.52 13.23 -10.66
CA HIS A 99 -10.79 14.66 -10.62
C HIS A 99 -9.52 15.53 -10.66
N ASP A 100 -8.37 14.99 -10.28
CA ASP A 100 -7.12 15.72 -10.07
C ASP A 100 -6.70 16.62 -11.24
N GLY A 101 -6.74 16.11 -12.48
CA GLY A 101 -6.37 16.89 -13.65
C GLY A 101 -7.22 18.16 -13.82
N TYR A 102 -8.52 18.06 -13.59
CA TYR A 102 -9.42 19.21 -13.66
C TYR A 102 -9.23 20.16 -12.48
N ASP A 103 -9.03 19.64 -11.28
CA ASP A 103 -8.74 20.45 -10.11
C ASP A 103 -7.45 21.26 -10.30
N ARG A 104 -6.38 20.65 -10.79
CA ARG A 104 -5.10 21.33 -11.08
C ARG A 104 -5.22 22.38 -12.20
N LEU A 105 -6.00 22.12 -13.25
CA LEU A 105 -6.30 23.15 -14.27
C LEU A 105 -7.09 24.30 -13.67
N GLY A 106 -8.02 24.05 -12.75
CA GLY A 106 -8.71 25.06 -11.98
C GLY A 106 -7.75 25.96 -11.20
N MET A 107 -6.81 25.36 -10.46
CA MET A 107 -5.76 26.09 -9.72
C MET A 107 -4.89 26.97 -10.62
N VAL A 108 -4.48 26.47 -11.79
CA VAL A 108 -3.68 27.26 -12.76
C VAL A 108 -4.48 28.47 -13.24
N CYS A 109 -5.75 28.29 -13.61
CA CYS A 109 -6.60 29.40 -14.05
C CYS A 109 -6.84 30.42 -12.93
N GLU A 110 -7.03 29.96 -11.70
CA GLU A 110 -7.18 30.83 -10.54
C GLU A 110 -5.91 31.66 -10.30
N ALA A 111 -4.73 31.04 -10.37
CA ALA A 111 -3.45 31.73 -10.23
C ALA A 111 -3.20 32.77 -11.35
N ARG A 112 -3.79 32.56 -12.54
CA ARG A 112 -3.79 33.55 -13.65
C ARG A 112 -4.85 34.64 -13.49
N GLY A 113 -5.77 34.49 -12.55
CA GLY A 113 -6.90 35.41 -12.33
C GLY A 113 -8.11 35.14 -13.24
N ASP A 114 -8.12 34.03 -13.98
CA ASP A 114 -9.28 33.63 -14.78
C ASP A 114 -10.25 32.77 -13.95
N HIS A 115 -10.91 33.42 -13.00
CA HIS A 115 -11.83 32.76 -12.08
C HIS A 115 -13.03 32.13 -12.79
N ARG A 116 -13.41 32.63 -13.97
CA ARG A 116 -14.53 32.07 -14.74
C ARG A 116 -14.15 30.69 -15.30
N GLN A 117 -12.97 30.56 -15.84
CA GLN A 117 -12.48 29.31 -16.38
C GLN A 117 -12.16 28.32 -15.24
N ALA A 118 -11.57 28.80 -14.15
CA ALA A 118 -11.32 27.99 -12.93
C ALA A 118 -12.61 27.36 -12.42
N ALA A 119 -13.69 28.14 -12.28
CA ALA A 119 -15.00 27.61 -11.87
C ALA A 119 -15.58 26.58 -12.85
N GLY A 120 -15.22 26.62 -14.13
CA GLY A 120 -15.56 25.61 -15.12
C GLY A 120 -14.88 24.27 -14.84
N TYR A 121 -13.57 24.33 -14.59
CA TYR A 121 -12.77 23.15 -14.27
C TYR A 121 -13.17 22.51 -12.93
N TYR A 122 -13.38 23.30 -11.87
CA TYR A 122 -13.82 22.78 -10.57
C TYR A 122 -15.20 22.12 -10.65
N ARG A 123 -16.14 22.66 -11.44
CA ARG A 123 -17.44 21.99 -11.67
C ARG A 123 -17.23 20.63 -12.33
N ARG A 124 -16.31 20.53 -13.29
CA ARG A 124 -16.03 19.24 -13.93
C ARG A 124 -15.40 18.24 -12.98
N ALA A 125 -14.51 18.69 -12.10
CA ALA A 125 -13.95 17.85 -11.03
C ALA A 125 -15.07 17.30 -10.11
N ILE A 126 -16.00 18.15 -9.69
CA ILE A 126 -17.16 17.74 -8.85
C ILE A 126 -18.06 16.73 -9.60
N GLU A 127 -18.28 16.89 -10.90
CA GLU A 127 -19.06 15.94 -11.68
C GLU A 127 -18.41 14.55 -11.68
N ILE A 128 -17.09 14.47 -11.87
CA ILE A 128 -16.36 13.18 -11.83
C ILE A 128 -16.47 12.51 -10.47
N ILE A 129 -16.32 13.26 -9.37
CA ILE A 129 -16.46 12.74 -8.00
C ILE A 129 -17.86 12.16 -7.78
N ARG A 130 -18.89 12.83 -8.30
CA ARG A 130 -20.28 12.37 -8.19
C ARG A 130 -20.61 11.17 -9.07
N ASP A 131 -19.96 11.07 -10.24
CA ASP A 131 -20.14 9.96 -11.17
C ASP A 131 -19.43 8.69 -10.68
N HIS A 132 -18.36 8.85 -9.85
CA HIS A 132 -17.52 7.76 -9.33
C HIS A 132 -17.34 7.83 -7.80
N PRO A 133 -18.42 7.81 -7.01
CA PRO A 133 -18.35 7.95 -5.55
C PRO A 133 -17.57 6.82 -4.88
N GLU A 134 -17.45 5.66 -5.53
CA GLU A 134 -16.69 4.50 -5.04
C GLU A 134 -15.18 4.76 -4.90
N ASN A 135 -14.66 5.75 -5.62
CA ASN A 135 -13.23 6.13 -5.61
C ASN A 135 -12.91 7.15 -4.51
N TYR A 136 -13.91 7.64 -3.77
CA TYR A 136 -13.73 8.70 -2.78
C TYR A 136 -14.33 8.31 -1.44
N ASP A 137 -13.75 8.82 -0.36
CA ASP A 137 -14.27 8.58 0.99
C ASP A 137 -15.66 9.21 1.18
N PRO A 138 -16.58 8.53 1.93
CA PRO A 138 -17.88 9.10 2.27
C PRO A 138 -17.71 10.42 3.01
N GLY A 139 -18.26 11.49 2.47
CA GLY A 139 -18.16 12.86 3.01
C GLY A 139 -17.29 13.80 2.19
N PHE A 140 -16.64 13.31 1.15
CA PHE A 140 -15.89 14.17 0.20
C PHE A 140 -16.81 15.08 -0.62
N GLU A 141 -18.09 14.75 -0.69
CA GLU A 141 -19.13 15.53 -1.40
C GLU A 141 -19.58 16.78 -0.64
N ASP A 142 -19.27 16.91 0.65
CA ASP A 142 -19.76 17.98 1.54
C ASP A 142 -18.82 19.21 1.58
N VAL A 143 -17.83 19.29 0.68
CA VAL A 143 -16.88 20.42 0.52
C VAL A 143 -17.24 21.25 -0.69
#